data_9118a622d97b3fc9de7795444e1fcef1
#
_entry.id   9118a622d97b3fc9de7795444e1fcef1
#
_cell.length_a   1.000
_cell.length_b   1.000
_cell.length_c   1.000
_cell.angle_alpha   90.00
_cell.angle_beta   90.00
_cell.angle_gamma   90.00
#
_symmetry.space_group_name_H-M   'P 1'
#
loop_
_entity.id
_entity.type
_entity.pdbx_description
1 polymer ?
#
loop_
_entity_poly.entity_id
_entity_poly.type
_entity_poly.pdbx_seq_one_letter_code
_entity_poly.pdbx_strand_id
1 'polypeptide(L)'
;MSIDTEINQKNFSNEYQKSTINLIYTSNWINEKMKGILDRFRITSQQFNILRILRGAGEPLSTLQIRQRMLEKMSDTSRIVDRMIIKELVKKVIRVTDKRLVDVTLAEKGKKLLVEMDGYQHEIDSVLKNLSEQEAQTLNMLLDKIRNA
;
A
#
# COMPACT_ATOMS: atom_id res chain seq x y z
N MET A 1 19.36 13.56 6.98
CA MET A 1 20.11 13.22 8.21
C MET A 1 20.27 11.71 8.31
N SER A 2 21.28 11.23 9.03
CA SER A 2 21.44 9.80 9.27
C SER A 2 20.51 9.31 10.36
N ILE A 3 20.20 8.01 10.38
CA ILE A 3 19.33 7.41 11.40
C ILE A 3 19.83 7.67 12.82
N ASP A 4 21.16 7.70 13.01
CA ASP A 4 21.78 7.97 14.31
C ASP A 4 21.32 9.32 14.89
N THR A 5 21.24 10.32 14.01
CA THR A 5 20.80 11.69 14.36
C THR A 5 19.30 11.76 14.53
N GLU A 6 18.54 11.12 13.62
CA GLU A 6 17.07 11.16 13.64
C GLU A 6 16.47 10.60 14.93
N ILE A 7 17.03 9.49 15.45
CA ILE A 7 16.52 8.86 16.67
C ILE A 7 17.38 9.12 17.91
N ASN A 8 18.42 9.98 17.77
CA ASN A 8 19.38 10.29 18.83
C ASN A 8 20.01 9.05 19.48
N GLN A 9 20.36 8.07 18.65
CA GLN A 9 21.03 6.83 19.05
C GLN A 9 22.36 6.69 18.32
N LYS A 10 23.46 6.78 19.07
CA LYS A 10 24.82 6.77 18.47
C LYS A 10 25.41 5.36 18.32
N ASN A 11 24.96 4.43 19.14
CA ASN A 11 25.56 3.09 19.20
C ASN A 11 24.54 2.03 18.78
N PHE A 12 24.92 1.19 17.85
CA PHE A 12 24.19 0.01 17.43
C PHE A 12 25.05 -1.22 17.70
N SER A 13 24.42 -2.35 18.03
CA SER A 13 25.15 -3.60 18.30
C SER A 13 25.90 -4.10 17.06
N ASN A 14 25.34 -3.87 15.87
CA ASN A 14 25.90 -4.24 14.57
C ASN A 14 25.11 -3.56 13.45
N GLU A 15 25.56 -3.75 12.21
CA GLU A 15 24.87 -3.20 11.03
C GLU A 15 23.47 -3.82 10.80
N TYR A 16 23.23 -5.05 11.23
CA TYR A 16 21.91 -5.68 11.09
C TYR A 16 20.88 -5.01 11.98
N GLN A 17 21.23 -4.70 13.23
CA GLN A 17 20.38 -3.93 14.12
C GLN A 17 20.10 -2.53 13.57
N LYS A 18 21.15 -1.84 13.12
CA LYS A 18 21.04 -0.51 12.51
C LYS A 18 20.11 -0.53 11.31
N SER A 19 20.26 -1.51 10.41
CA SER A 19 19.42 -1.66 9.22
C SER A 19 17.96 -1.94 9.59
N THR A 20 17.71 -2.79 10.58
CA THR A 20 16.35 -3.09 11.05
C THR A 20 15.66 -1.83 11.56
N ILE A 21 16.33 -1.07 12.42
CA ILE A 21 15.81 0.18 12.96
C ILE A 21 15.55 1.20 11.84
N ASN A 22 16.50 1.32 10.91
CA ASN A 22 16.40 2.25 9.80
C ASN A 22 15.23 1.90 8.88
N LEU A 23 15.02 0.61 8.59
CA LEU A 23 13.88 0.14 7.80
C LEU A 23 12.54 0.47 8.47
N ILE A 24 12.41 0.23 9.77
CA ILE A 24 11.19 0.52 10.52
C ILE A 24 10.93 2.04 10.52
N TYR A 25 11.94 2.83 10.84
CA TYR A 25 11.84 4.29 10.84
C TYR A 25 11.44 4.84 9.47
N THR A 26 12.12 4.37 8.42
CA THR A 26 11.87 4.82 7.04
C THR A 26 10.49 4.39 6.57
N SER A 27 10.04 3.18 6.91
CA SER A 27 8.69 2.72 6.59
C SER A 27 7.63 3.61 7.20
N ASN A 28 7.77 3.97 8.47
CA ASN A 28 6.85 4.89 9.15
C ASN A 28 6.86 6.29 8.50
N TRP A 29 8.05 6.79 8.18
CA TRP A 29 8.20 8.07 7.49
C TRP A 29 7.51 8.07 6.11
N ILE A 30 7.66 7.00 5.32
CA ILE A 30 6.96 6.83 4.04
C ILE A 30 5.44 6.84 4.27
N ASN A 31 4.96 6.09 5.26
CA ASN A 31 3.53 6.02 5.57
C ASN A 31 2.95 7.38 5.94
N GLU A 32 3.67 8.19 6.71
CA GLU A 32 3.25 9.56 7.02
C GLU A 32 3.16 10.45 5.78
N LYS A 33 4.14 10.36 4.89
CA LYS A 33 4.13 11.10 3.62
C LYS A 33 2.96 10.68 2.74
N MET A 34 2.75 9.36 2.61
CA MET A 34 1.63 8.83 1.85
C MET A 34 0.29 9.24 2.45
N LYS A 35 0.17 9.22 3.78
CA LYS A 35 -1.03 9.68 4.46
C LYS A 35 -1.36 11.13 4.09
N GLY A 36 -0.38 12.01 4.10
CA GLY A 36 -0.56 13.41 3.71
C GLY A 36 -1.10 13.58 2.28
N ILE A 37 -0.67 12.73 1.36
CA ILE A 37 -1.19 12.73 -0.02
C ILE A 37 -2.61 12.17 -0.07
N LEU A 38 -2.85 11.02 0.58
CA LEU A 38 -4.11 10.30 0.52
C LEU A 38 -5.26 11.02 1.26
N ASP A 39 -4.95 11.77 2.31
CA ASP A 39 -5.95 12.54 3.06
C ASP A 39 -6.68 13.54 2.16
N ARG A 40 -6.04 14.06 1.13
CA ARG A 40 -6.66 14.96 0.13
C ARG A 40 -7.76 14.26 -0.67
N PHE A 41 -7.65 12.94 -0.83
CA PHE A 41 -8.63 12.10 -1.52
C PHE A 41 -9.61 11.42 -0.56
N ARG A 42 -9.49 11.68 0.74
CA ARG A 42 -10.34 11.13 1.81
C ARG A 42 -10.34 9.60 1.84
N ILE A 43 -9.21 8.99 1.56
CA ILE A 43 -9.00 7.54 1.66
C ILE A 43 -7.78 7.21 2.52
N THR A 44 -7.79 6.01 3.09
CA THR A 44 -6.65 5.47 3.83
C THR A 44 -5.69 4.75 2.88
N SER A 45 -4.47 4.48 3.34
CA SER A 45 -3.50 3.67 2.58
C SER A 45 -4.02 2.27 2.28
N GLN A 46 -4.76 1.66 3.22
CA GLN A 46 -5.36 0.34 3.04
C GLN A 46 -6.46 0.38 1.98
N GLN A 47 -7.31 1.40 1.98
CA GLN A 47 -8.34 1.61 0.95
C GLN A 47 -7.71 1.83 -0.43
N PHE A 48 -6.67 2.64 -0.51
CA PHE A 48 -5.92 2.84 -1.74
C PHE A 48 -5.31 1.54 -2.25
N ASN A 49 -4.74 0.74 -1.35
CA ASN A 49 -4.18 -0.57 -1.71
C ASN A 49 -5.25 -1.49 -2.32
N ILE A 50 -6.43 -1.56 -1.73
CA ILE A 50 -7.54 -2.37 -2.27
C ILE A 50 -7.98 -1.87 -3.64
N LEU A 51 -8.11 -0.56 -3.83
CA LEU A 51 -8.44 0.02 -5.15
C LEU A 51 -7.43 -0.38 -6.21
N ARG A 52 -6.14 -0.33 -5.90
CA ARG A 52 -5.07 -0.74 -6.81
C ARG A 52 -5.08 -2.23 -7.10
N ILE A 53 -5.32 -3.06 -6.09
CA ILE A 53 -5.44 -4.51 -6.24
C ILE A 53 -6.57 -4.85 -7.21
N LEU A 54 -7.75 -4.25 -7.03
CA LEU A 54 -8.92 -4.50 -7.87
C LEU A 54 -8.71 -4.02 -9.30
N ARG A 55 -8.09 -2.84 -9.49
CA ARG A 55 -7.75 -2.34 -10.83
C ARG A 55 -6.74 -3.24 -11.53
N GLY A 56 -5.71 -3.66 -10.83
CA GLY A 56 -4.66 -4.52 -11.37
C GLY A 56 -5.15 -5.93 -11.72
N ALA A 57 -6.12 -6.45 -10.96
CA ALA A 57 -6.72 -7.76 -11.22
C ALA A 57 -7.54 -7.78 -12.51
N GLY A 58 -8.21 -6.68 -12.85
CA GLY A 58 -9.09 -6.57 -14.01
C GLY A 58 -10.34 -7.45 -13.96
N GLU A 59 -10.60 -8.07 -12.82
CA GLU A 59 -11.75 -8.95 -12.58
C GLU A 59 -12.19 -8.84 -11.12
N PRO A 60 -13.43 -9.23 -10.77
CA PRO A 60 -13.87 -9.29 -9.39
C PRO A 60 -13.02 -10.28 -8.58
N LEU A 61 -12.72 -9.93 -7.33
CA LEU A 61 -11.96 -10.76 -6.40
C LEU A 61 -12.76 -11.01 -5.13
N SER A 62 -12.60 -12.21 -4.54
CA SER A 62 -13.12 -12.49 -3.20
C SER A 62 -12.34 -11.66 -2.15
N THR A 63 -12.92 -11.48 -0.98
CA THR A 63 -12.24 -10.82 0.15
C THR A 63 -10.94 -11.55 0.53
N LEU A 64 -10.94 -12.88 0.47
CA LEU A 64 -9.72 -13.67 0.72
C LEU A 64 -8.63 -13.38 -0.30
N GLN A 65 -8.97 -13.32 -1.59
CA GLN A 65 -8.02 -12.99 -2.65
C GLN A 65 -7.46 -11.58 -2.48
N ILE A 66 -8.30 -10.61 -2.09
CA ILE A 66 -7.84 -9.25 -1.78
C ILE A 66 -6.87 -9.28 -0.61
N ARG A 67 -7.22 -9.97 0.49
CA ARG A 67 -6.36 -10.10 1.68
C ARG A 67 -4.98 -10.67 1.34
N GLN A 68 -4.92 -11.68 0.50
CA GLN A 68 -3.66 -12.30 0.07
C GLN A 68 -2.74 -11.33 -0.69
N ARG A 69 -3.29 -10.30 -1.32
CA ARG A 69 -2.57 -9.30 -2.11
C ARG A 69 -2.30 -8.00 -1.35
N MET A 70 -2.82 -7.85 -0.13
CA MET A 70 -2.60 -6.67 0.69
C MET A 70 -1.14 -6.52 1.09
N LEU A 71 -0.66 -5.28 1.13
CA LEU A 71 0.68 -4.97 1.67
C LEU A 71 0.74 -5.24 3.17
N GLU A 72 -0.33 -4.94 3.90
CA GLU A 72 -0.46 -5.26 5.32
C GLU A 72 -1.21 -6.58 5.51
N LYS A 73 -0.50 -7.66 5.81
CA LYS A 73 -1.08 -9.00 5.97
C LYS A 73 -2.00 -9.14 7.18
N MET A 74 -1.84 -8.29 8.19
CA MET A 74 -2.62 -8.32 9.44
C MET A 74 -3.86 -7.42 9.40
N SER A 75 -4.16 -6.78 8.28
CA SER A 75 -5.32 -5.91 8.16
C SER A 75 -6.63 -6.70 8.15
N ASP A 76 -7.68 -6.10 8.74
CA ASP A 76 -9.06 -6.63 8.67
C ASP A 76 -9.68 -6.22 7.32
N THR A 77 -9.38 -7.00 6.30
CA THR A 77 -9.79 -6.72 4.92
C THR A 77 -11.31 -6.63 4.76
N SER A 78 -12.06 -7.52 5.41
CA SER A 78 -13.53 -7.51 5.34
C SER A 78 -14.13 -6.20 5.84
N ARG A 79 -13.64 -5.69 6.97
CA ARG A 79 -14.10 -4.43 7.54
C ARG A 79 -13.72 -3.24 6.65
N ILE A 80 -12.53 -3.26 6.07
CA ILE A 80 -12.09 -2.20 5.16
C ILE A 80 -12.97 -2.19 3.91
N VAL A 81 -13.25 -3.35 3.33
CA VAL A 81 -14.15 -3.48 2.18
C VAL A 81 -15.56 -2.97 2.50
N ASP A 82 -16.12 -3.32 3.67
CA ASP A 82 -17.43 -2.85 4.08
C ASP A 82 -17.50 -1.31 4.16
N ARG A 83 -16.46 -0.67 4.69
CA ARG A 83 -16.36 0.79 4.71
C ARG A 83 -16.24 1.39 3.31
N MET A 84 -15.56 0.71 2.41
CA MET A 84 -15.44 1.16 1.02
C MET A 84 -16.73 1.01 0.24
N ILE A 85 -17.57 0.04 0.58
CA ILE A 85 -18.92 -0.09 0.03
C ILE A 85 -19.78 1.09 0.46
N ILE A 86 -19.73 1.48 1.74
CA ILE A 86 -20.44 2.66 2.26
C ILE A 86 -19.99 3.93 1.54
N LYS A 87 -18.70 4.04 1.22
CA LYS A 87 -18.15 5.15 0.44
C LYS A 87 -18.45 5.06 -1.07
N GLU A 88 -19.08 4.00 -1.51
CA GLU A 88 -19.40 3.73 -2.92
C GLU A 88 -18.17 3.58 -3.82
N LEU A 89 -17.02 3.21 -3.25
CA LEU A 89 -15.77 3.00 -3.99
C LEU A 89 -15.70 1.62 -4.62
N VAL A 90 -16.30 0.64 -3.96
CA VAL A 90 -16.39 -0.75 -4.41
C VAL A 90 -17.81 -1.25 -4.22
N LYS A 91 -18.14 -2.36 -4.89
CA LYS A 91 -19.43 -3.03 -4.76
C LYS A 91 -19.23 -4.55 -4.69
N LYS A 92 -20.18 -5.21 -4.05
CA LYS A 92 -20.27 -6.68 -4.03
C LYS A 92 -21.00 -7.17 -5.27
N VAL A 93 -20.51 -8.26 -5.84
CA VAL A 93 -21.17 -8.97 -6.95
C VAL A 93 -21.24 -10.46 -6.59
N ILE A 94 -22.39 -11.07 -6.91
CA ILE A 94 -22.58 -12.51 -6.70
C ILE A 94 -21.81 -13.24 -7.80
N ARG A 95 -21.01 -14.25 -7.42
CA ARG A 95 -20.28 -15.05 -8.39
C ARG A 95 -21.23 -15.87 -9.24
N VAL A 96 -21.11 -15.75 -10.56
CA VAL A 96 -21.99 -16.44 -11.53
C VAL A 96 -21.87 -17.97 -11.41
N THR A 97 -20.64 -18.46 -11.19
CA THR A 97 -20.33 -19.91 -11.08
C THR A 97 -20.77 -20.54 -9.77
N ASP A 98 -20.88 -19.76 -8.69
CA ASP A 98 -21.36 -20.22 -7.38
C ASP A 98 -22.03 -19.03 -6.65
N LYS A 99 -23.36 -19.03 -6.62
CA LYS A 99 -24.18 -17.99 -6.03
C LYS A 99 -24.01 -17.82 -4.52
N ARG A 100 -23.34 -18.76 -3.85
CA ARG A 100 -22.99 -18.65 -2.41
C ARG A 100 -21.77 -17.77 -2.17
N LEU A 101 -20.99 -17.49 -3.23
CA LEU A 101 -19.77 -16.70 -3.15
C LEU A 101 -20.02 -15.28 -3.62
N VAL A 102 -19.42 -14.35 -2.89
CA VAL A 102 -19.51 -12.91 -3.17
C VAL A 102 -18.11 -12.41 -3.51
N ASP A 103 -18.01 -11.74 -4.62
CA ASP A 103 -16.80 -11.06 -5.05
C ASP A 103 -16.94 -9.54 -4.89
N VAL A 104 -15.83 -8.84 -4.96
CA VAL A 104 -15.74 -7.38 -4.84
C VAL A 104 -15.17 -6.84 -6.15
N THR A 105 -15.73 -5.76 -6.63
CA THR A 105 -15.23 -5.06 -7.82
C THR A 105 -15.26 -3.55 -7.61
N LEU A 106 -14.55 -2.80 -8.45
CA LEU A 106 -14.59 -1.34 -8.41
C LEU A 106 -15.97 -0.82 -8.80
N ALA A 107 -16.49 0.12 -8.01
CA ALA A 107 -17.63 0.94 -8.42
C ALA A 107 -17.14 2.12 -9.28
N GLU A 108 -18.03 2.79 -9.98
CA GLU A 108 -17.69 3.91 -10.86
C GLU A 108 -16.93 5.02 -10.12
N LYS A 109 -17.33 5.34 -8.89
CA LYS A 109 -16.64 6.34 -8.06
C LYS A 109 -15.20 5.92 -7.75
N GLY A 110 -14.95 4.64 -7.47
CA GLY A 110 -13.60 4.12 -7.24
C GLY A 110 -12.73 4.18 -8.48
N LYS A 111 -13.28 3.85 -9.66
CA LYS A 111 -12.59 3.97 -10.95
C LYS A 111 -12.19 5.42 -11.23
N LYS A 112 -13.13 6.35 -11.05
CA LYS A 112 -12.87 7.80 -11.25
C LYS A 112 -11.82 8.33 -10.30
N LEU A 113 -11.87 7.91 -9.04
CA LEU A 113 -10.87 8.30 -8.04
C LEU A 113 -9.47 7.84 -8.46
N LEU A 114 -9.31 6.61 -8.92
CA LEU A 114 -8.03 6.09 -9.38
C LEU A 114 -7.49 6.87 -10.59
N VAL A 115 -8.35 7.22 -11.54
CA VAL A 115 -7.97 8.05 -12.70
C VAL A 115 -7.51 9.43 -12.24
N GLU A 116 -8.22 10.04 -11.29
CA GLU A 116 -7.82 11.32 -10.72
C GLU A 116 -6.45 11.20 -10.02
N MET A 117 -6.23 10.15 -9.24
CA MET A 117 -4.97 9.90 -8.54
C MET A 117 -3.81 9.61 -9.48
N ASP A 118 -4.05 9.03 -10.64
CA ASP A 118 -3.02 8.81 -11.66
C ASP A 118 -2.36 10.14 -12.08
N GLY A 119 -3.09 11.24 -12.07
CA GLY A 119 -2.55 12.59 -12.30
C GLY A 119 -1.57 13.07 -11.23
N TYR A 120 -1.55 12.44 -10.06
CA TYR A 120 -0.66 12.76 -8.93
C TYR A 120 0.44 11.72 -8.72
N GLN A 121 0.65 10.81 -9.67
CA GLN A 121 1.66 9.75 -9.56
C GLN A 121 3.06 10.32 -9.31
N HIS A 122 3.43 11.40 -9.98
CA HIS A 122 4.72 12.07 -9.78
C HIS A 122 4.94 12.55 -8.34
N GLU A 123 3.88 12.95 -7.66
CA GLU A 123 3.95 13.38 -6.26
C GLU A 123 4.16 12.17 -5.33
N ILE A 124 3.51 11.06 -5.62
CA ILE A 124 3.73 9.78 -4.91
C ILE A 124 5.18 9.33 -5.11
N ASP A 125 5.66 9.33 -6.34
CA ASP A 125 7.02 8.93 -6.67
C ASP A 125 8.06 9.86 -6.00
N SER A 126 7.71 11.14 -5.81
CA SER A 126 8.60 12.12 -5.19
C SER A 126 8.93 11.83 -3.73
N VAL A 127 8.20 10.94 -3.07
CA VAL A 127 8.52 10.50 -1.70
C VAL A 127 9.94 9.90 -1.65
N LEU A 128 10.37 9.24 -2.72
CA LEU A 128 11.70 8.66 -2.84
C LEU A 128 12.63 9.41 -3.81
N LYS A 129 12.34 10.68 -4.08
CA LYS A 129 13.06 11.51 -5.08
C LYS A 129 14.57 11.66 -4.85
N ASN A 130 15.03 11.41 -3.63
CA ASN A 130 16.45 11.50 -3.30
C ASN A 130 17.26 10.28 -3.81
N LEU A 131 16.58 9.22 -4.26
CA LEU A 131 17.21 8.07 -4.90
C LEU A 131 17.20 8.26 -6.41
N SER A 132 18.32 7.95 -7.06
CA SER A 132 18.31 7.72 -8.50
C SER A 132 17.53 6.45 -8.83
N GLU A 133 17.12 6.29 -10.09
CA GLU A 133 16.43 5.07 -10.53
C GLU A 133 17.26 3.82 -10.26
N GLN A 134 18.58 3.90 -10.49
CA GLN A 134 19.49 2.80 -10.25
C GLN A 134 19.60 2.45 -8.76
N GLU A 135 19.62 3.46 -7.88
CA GLU A 135 19.59 3.26 -6.44
C GLU A 135 18.28 2.64 -5.98
N ALA A 136 17.14 3.06 -6.55
CA ALA A 136 15.85 2.47 -6.27
C ALA A 136 15.79 0.99 -6.70
N GLN A 137 16.37 0.63 -7.84
CA GLN A 137 16.50 -0.77 -8.29
C GLN A 137 17.32 -1.59 -7.31
N THR A 138 18.44 -1.05 -6.85
CA THR A 138 19.31 -1.71 -5.86
C THR A 138 18.57 -1.92 -4.54
N LEU A 139 17.85 -0.90 -4.08
CA LEU A 139 17.02 -1.00 -2.87
C LEU A 139 15.98 -2.10 -2.99
N ASN A 140 15.24 -2.16 -4.10
CA ASN A 140 14.26 -3.22 -4.35
C ASN A 140 14.89 -4.61 -4.26
N MET A 141 16.04 -4.80 -4.90
CA MET A 141 16.79 -6.06 -4.86
C MET A 141 17.19 -6.46 -3.43
N LEU A 142 17.68 -5.51 -2.64
CA LEU A 142 18.09 -5.75 -1.25
C LEU A 142 16.90 -6.06 -0.34
N LEU A 143 15.78 -5.35 -0.51
CA LEU A 143 14.55 -5.60 0.24
C LEU A 143 13.98 -6.99 -0.07
N ASP A 144 13.98 -7.40 -1.35
CA ASP A 144 13.55 -8.75 -1.75
C ASP A 144 14.47 -9.81 -1.13
N LYS A 145 15.78 -9.58 -1.15
CA LYS A 145 16.76 -10.50 -0.57
C LYS A 145 16.55 -10.69 0.94
N ILE A 146 16.15 -9.65 1.67
CA ILE A 146 15.84 -9.76 3.11
C ILE A 146 14.71 -10.75 3.37
N ARG A 147 13.68 -10.77 2.50
CA ARG A 147 12.49 -11.61 2.66
C ARG A 147 12.63 -13.02 2.08
N ASN A 148 13.63 -13.23 1.24
CA ASN A 148 13.91 -14.54 0.62
C ASN A 148 14.89 -15.31 1.51
N ALA A 149 14.33 -16.05 2.46
CA ALA A 149 15.10 -16.95 3.31
C ALA A 149 15.42 -18.26 2.59
#